data_6003b06ba321c231b2e87a5419931bb5
#
_entry.id   6003b06ba321c231b2e87a5419931bb5
#
_cell.length_a   1.000
_cell.length_b   1.000
_cell.length_c   1.000
_cell.angle_alpha   90.00
_cell.angle_beta   90.00
_cell.angle_gamma   90.00
#
_symmetry.space_group_name_H-M   'P 1'
#
loop_
_entity.id
_entity.type
_entity.pdbx_description
1 polymer ?
#
loop_
_entity_poly.entity_id
_entity_poly.type
_entity_poly.pdbx_seq_one_letter_code
_entity_poly.pdbx_strand_id
1 'polypeptide(L)'
;MAWWKFLRPSGASQFDVANAHTVELTKRHPMVSLSKQGAAVGNLRINLSWEMRTSDTGGWNKQGGGGLFGRRMNLFKPEIVQAAGPAMVNVDLDLACMYELADGTKGVVQPLGNFLGDLNEPPYIKLSGDDRFGGTSGETIYINFDKRDEFVRLLVFVYIYDGTPAFDRTHAMVTLFPSSGPRIEIPLSEREPQARSCAVVLIENRKGELMVRREVKYVYGFQAEIDRLYGWGLQWGRGYKTKV
;
A
#
# COMPACT_ATOMS: atom_id res chain seq x y z
N MET A 1 17.40 -9.63 55.91
CA MET A 1 17.75 -8.62 54.88
C MET A 1 17.61 -9.28 53.53
N ALA A 2 16.50 -9.05 52.83
CA ALA A 2 16.24 -9.65 51.52
C ALA A 2 16.32 -8.58 50.46
N TRP A 3 17.27 -8.74 49.56
CA TRP A 3 17.50 -7.86 48.41
C TRP A 3 16.60 -8.32 47.24
N TRP A 4 15.54 -7.60 46.91
CA TRP A 4 14.78 -7.78 45.68
C TRP A 4 15.42 -6.99 44.57
N LYS A 5 16.18 -7.67 43.71
CA LYS A 5 16.59 -7.10 42.41
C LYS A 5 15.38 -7.04 41.48
N PHE A 6 14.92 -5.84 41.20
CA PHE A 6 14.01 -5.58 40.10
C PHE A 6 14.75 -5.82 38.78
N LEU A 7 14.45 -6.94 38.14
CA LEU A 7 14.78 -7.14 36.73
C LEU A 7 13.87 -6.22 35.89
N ARG A 8 14.46 -5.20 35.30
CA ARG A 8 13.81 -4.45 34.21
C ARG A 8 13.71 -5.40 33.02
N PRO A 9 12.54 -5.57 32.38
CA PRO A 9 12.47 -6.22 31.08
C PRO A 9 13.15 -5.33 30.05
N SER A 10 14.21 -5.86 29.45
CA SER A 10 14.94 -5.24 28.37
C SER A 10 14.12 -5.36 27.08
N GLY A 11 13.91 -4.25 26.38
CA GLY A 11 13.73 -4.23 24.95
C GLY A 11 12.29 -4.23 24.39
N ALA A 12 11.42 -3.40 24.92
CA ALA A 12 10.38 -2.85 24.05
C ALA A 12 11.02 -1.71 23.26
N SER A 13 11.10 -1.84 21.94
CA SER A 13 11.60 -0.77 21.10
C SER A 13 10.72 0.46 21.33
N GLN A 14 11.30 1.64 21.30
CA GLN A 14 10.63 2.92 21.51
C GLN A 14 9.48 3.17 20.50
N PHE A 15 9.35 2.31 19.49
CA PHE A 15 8.33 2.32 18.46
C PHE A 15 7.01 1.65 18.85
N ASP A 16 7.02 0.71 19.82
CA ASP A 16 5.82 -0.07 20.16
C ASP A 16 4.84 0.63 21.11
N VAL A 17 5.28 1.66 21.82
CA VAL A 17 4.45 2.34 22.83
C VAL A 17 3.70 3.56 22.26
N ALA A 18 4.21 4.19 21.19
CA ALA A 18 3.61 5.41 20.61
C ALA A 18 2.38 5.15 19.72
N ASN A 19 2.12 3.91 19.30
CA ASN A 19 1.09 3.57 18.32
C ASN A 19 -0.13 2.84 18.92
N ALA A 20 -0.47 3.10 20.17
CA ALA A 20 -1.61 2.45 20.85
C ALA A 20 -2.99 2.80 20.23
N HIS A 21 -3.07 3.83 19.42
CA HIS A 21 -4.30 4.26 18.76
C HIS A 21 -4.16 4.19 17.25
N THR A 22 -5.19 3.65 16.60
CA THR A 22 -5.32 3.62 15.14
C THR A 22 -6.41 4.59 14.73
N VAL A 23 -6.15 5.39 13.71
CA VAL A 23 -7.14 6.24 13.04
C VAL A 23 -7.37 5.68 11.65
N GLU A 24 -8.60 5.35 11.34
CA GLU A 24 -8.99 4.97 9.98
C GLU A 24 -9.47 6.21 9.22
N LEU A 25 -8.83 6.52 8.09
CA LEU A 25 -9.35 7.53 7.17
C LEU A 25 -10.42 6.91 6.28
N THR A 26 -11.63 7.41 6.42
CA THR A 26 -12.81 6.94 5.69
C THR A 26 -13.26 7.96 4.64
N LYS A 27 -14.20 7.56 3.77
CA LYS A 27 -14.85 8.50 2.84
C LYS A 27 -15.57 9.66 3.54
N ARG A 28 -16.04 9.46 4.79
CA ARG A 28 -16.71 10.49 5.59
C ARG A 28 -15.76 11.41 6.33
N HIS A 29 -14.61 10.89 6.74
CA HIS A 29 -13.55 11.64 7.43
C HIS A 29 -12.23 11.44 6.69
N PRO A 30 -12.07 12.08 5.50
CA PRO A 30 -10.96 11.76 4.62
C PRO A 30 -9.67 12.51 4.96
N MET A 31 -9.68 13.41 5.92
CA MET A 31 -8.53 14.27 6.20
C MET A 31 -8.12 14.26 7.68
N VAL A 32 -6.81 14.35 7.89
CA VAL A 32 -6.21 14.53 9.21
C VAL A 32 -5.03 15.49 9.12
N SER A 33 -4.85 16.34 10.14
CA SER A 33 -3.68 17.18 10.29
C SER A 33 -2.64 16.45 11.14
N LEU A 34 -1.50 16.11 10.56
CA LEU A 34 -0.38 15.55 11.31
C LEU A 34 0.23 16.58 12.26
N SER A 35 0.28 17.84 11.86
CA SER A 35 0.80 18.92 12.69
C SER A 35 0.01 19.11 13.98
N LYS A 36 -1.34 19.06 13.91
CA LYS A 36 -2.20 19.16 15.11
C LYS A 36 -2.08 17.94 16.03
N GLN A 37 -1.66 16.81 15.50
CA GLN A 37 -1.44 15.59 16.29
C GLN A 37 -0.01 15.49 16.85
N GLY A 38 0.84 16.50 16.62
CA GLY A 38 2.26 16.46 16.97
C GLY A 38 3.08 15.46 16.13
N ALA A 39 2.53 15.00 15.02
CA ALA A 39 3.05 13.92 14.20
C ALA A 39 3.87 14.40 12.98
N ALA A 40 4.10 15.70 12.86
CA ALA A 40 4.78 16.33 11.71
C ALA A 40 6.28 16.55 11.94
N VAL A 41 6.93 15.64 12.66
CA VAL A 41 8.38 15.67 12.98
C VAL A 41 8.98 14.29 12.82
N GLY A 42 10.30 14.23 12.60
CA GLY A 42 11.01 12.97 12.40
C GLY A 42 10.58 12.26 11.11
N ASN A 43 10.68 10.94 11.08
CA ASN A 43 10.36 10.17 9.89
C ASN A 43 8.92 9.65 9.91
N LEU A 44 8.15 9.96 8.87
CA LEU A 44 6.95 9.23 8.55
C LEU A 44 7.34 7.95 7.82
N ARG A 45 6.93 6.78 8.33
CA ARG A 45 7.05 5.50 7.65
C ARG A 45 5.69 5.14 7.03
N ILE A 46 5.68 4.83 5.75
CA ILE A 46 4.50 4.37 5.01
C ILE A 46 4.77 2.95 4.55
N ASN A 47 3.94 2.02 4.96
CA ASN A 47 4.09 0.61 4.62
C ASN A 47 2.90 0.13 3.80
N LEU A 48 3.19 -0.60 2.73
CA LEU A 48 2.22 -1.37 1.94
C LEU A 48 2.39 -2.84 2.29
N SER A 49 1.35 -3.45 2.81
CA SER A 49 1.25 -4.90 3.00
C SER A 49 0.14 -5.47 2.15
N TRP A 50 0.34 -6.68 1.62
CA TRP A 50 -0.70 -7.40 0.87
C TRP A 50 -0.50 -8.91 1.03
N GLU A 51 -1.53 -9.67 0.75
CA GLU A 51 -1.50 -11.12 0.79
C GLU A 51 -1.74 -11.71 -0.60
N MET A 52 -0.91 -12.67 -0.98
CA MET A 52 -1.22 -13.50 -2.15
C MET A 52 -2.29 -14.50 -1.75
N ARG A 53 -3.51 -14.34 -2.27
CA ARG A 53 -4.61 -15.26 -2.00
C ARG A 53 -4.60 -16.44 -2.95
N THR A 54 -4.92 -17.60 -2.38
CA THR A 54 -5.57 -18.66 -3.15
C THR A 54 -6.90 -18.12 -3.67
N SER A 55 -7.16 -18.24 -4.98
CA SER A 55 -8.46 -17.83 -5.52
C SER A 55 -9.56 -18.51 -4.70
N ASP A 56 -10.52 -17.71 -4.23
CA ASP A 56 -11.79 -18.21 -3.74
C ASP A 56 -12.60 -18.82 -4.92
N THR A 57 -12.06 -19.83 -5.54
CA THR A 57 -12.88 -20.82 -6.21
C THR A 57 -13.56 -21.56 -5.08
N GLY A 58 -14.55 -20.88 -4.49
CA GLY A 58 -15.42 -21.45 -3.49
C GLY A 58 -15.88 -22.78 -4.04
N GLY A 59 -15.35 -23.84 -3.46
CA GLY A 59 -15.81 -25.16 -3.76
C GLY A 59 -17.30 -25.18 -3.54
N TRP A 60 -18.04 -25.10 -4.62
CA TRP A 60 -19.39 -25.60 -4.64
C TRP A 60 -19.26 -27.11 -4.46
N ASN A 61 -19.00 -27.54 -3.23
CA ASN A 61 -19.32 -28.87 -2.78
C ASN A 61 -20.85 -29.04 -2.84
N LYS A 62 -21.38 -29.16 -4.03
CA LYS A 62 -22.60 -29.90 -4.20
C LYS A 62 -22.26 -31.35 -3.83
N GLN A 63 -22.36 -31.66 -2.57
CA GLN A 63 -22.62 -33.00 -2.11
C GLN A 63 -23.96 -33.43 -2.77
N GLY A 64 -23.85 -33.89 -4.01
CA GLY A 64 -24.96 -34.54 -4.70
C GLY A 64 -25.29 -35.80 -3.98
N GLY A 65 -26.36 -35.79 -3.20
CA GLY A 65 -26.98 -36.99 -2.67
C GLY A 65 -27.24 -37.98 -3.81
N GLY A 66 -26.53 -39.11 -3.80
CA GLY A 66 -26.72 -40.19 -4.73
C GLY A 66 -28.06 -40.86 -4.49
N GLY A 67 -29.08 -40.45 -5.22
CA GLY A 67 -30.32 -41.24 -5.41
C GLY A 67 -30.05 -42.36 -6.42
N LEU A 68 -30.37 -43.57 -6.04
CA LEU A 68 -30.10 -44.84 -6.74
C LEU A 68 -30.90 -45.08 -8.05
N PHE A 69 -31.59 -44.06 -8.58
CA PHE A 69 -32.40 -44.13 -9.78
C PHE A 69 -32.11 -42.97 -10.73
N GLY A 70 -31.30 -43.21 -11.78
CA GLY A 70 -31.14 -42.17 -12.82
C GLY A 70 -29.98 -42.35 -13.77
N ARG A 71 -29.61 -43.60 -14.08
CA ARG A 71 -28.65 -43.88 -15.15
C ARG A 71 -29.33 -43.78 -16.51
N ARG A 72 -29.68 -42.54 -16.95
CA ARG A 72 -29.99 -42.23 -18.34
C ARG A 72 -28.77 -41.60 -18.98
N MET A 73 -28.23 -42.27 -19.98
CA MET A 73 -27.15 -41.86 -20.84
C MET A 73 -27.43 -40.45 -21.41
N ASN A 74 -26.70 -39.44 -20.93
CA ASN A 74 -26.60 -38.16 -21.60
C ASN A 74 -25.27 -38.11 -22.36
N LEU A 75 -25.33 -38.58 -23.62
CA LEU A 75 -24.19 -38.73 -24.53
C LEU A 75 -23.58 -37.40 -25.04
N PHE A 76 -24.10 -36.26 -24.62
CA PHE A 76 -23.67 -34.91 -25.13
C PHE A 76 -23.60 -33.84 -24.06
N LYS A 77 -23.23 -34.13 -22.83
CA LYS A 77 -22.85 -33.05 -21.90
C LYS A 77 -21.35 -32.88 -21.97
N PRO A 78 -20.86 -31.64 -22.30
CA PRO A 78 -19.44 -31.37 -22.21
C PRO A 78 -19.01 -31.65 -20.77
N GLU A 79 -17.95 -32.43 -20.61
CA GLU A 79 -17.33 -32.70 -19.33
C GLU A 79 -16.75 -31.36 -18.82
N ILE A 80 -17.35 -30.82 -17.77
CA ILE A 80 -16.80 -29.63 -17.11
C ILE A 80 -15.63 -30.14 -16.28
N VAL A 81 -14.42 -29.96 -16.81
CA VAL A 81 -13.19 -30.27 -16.10
C VAL A 81 -12.99 -29.18 -15.05
N GLN A 82 -13.17 -29.52 -13.79
CA GLN A 82 -12.85 -28.66 -12.68
C GLN A 82 -11.36 -28.76 -12.38
N ALA A 83 -10.64 -27.64 -12.39
CA ALA A 83 -9.26 -27.61 -11.96
C ALA A 83 -9.15 -28.11 -10.50
N ALA A 84 -8.31 -29.09 -10.26
CA ALA A 84 -8.06 -29.60 -8.91
C ALA A 84 -7.05 -28.67 -8.22
N GLY A 85 -7.54 -27.81 -7.33
CA GLY A 85 -6.74 -26.98 -6.45
C GLY A 85 -7.03 -25.49 -6.54
N PRO A 86 -6.71 -24.75 -5.49
CA PRO A 86 -6.84 -23.29 -5.49
C PRO A 86 -5.77 -22.68 -6.41
N ALA A 87 -6.19 -21.86 -7.39
CA ALA A 87 -5.26 -21.08 -8.18
C ALA A 87 -4.73 -19.92 -7.31
N MET A 88 -3.41 -19.82 -7.16
CA MET A 88 -2.78 -18.67 -6.50
C MET A 88 -2.97 -17.46 -7.38
N VAL A 89 -3.54 -16.39 -6.84
CA VAL A 89 -3.53 -15.07 -7.47
C VAL A 89 -2.19 -14.43 -7.09
N ASN A 90 -1.25 -14.46 -8.03
CA ASN A 90 0.03 -13.79 -7.85
C ASN A 90 -0.14 -12.33 -8.31
N VAL A 91 0.00 -11.40 -7.38
CA VAL A 91 -0.06 -9.96 -7.66
C VAL A 91 1.14 -9.30 -7.00
N ASP A 92 1.98 -8.67 -7.82
CA ASP A 92 3.10 -7.85 -7.37
C ASP A 92 2.65 -6.39 -7.29
N LEU A 93 2.58 -5.86 -6.06
CA LEU A 93 2.18 -4.48 -5.78
C LEU A 93 3.40 -3.65 -5.46
N ASP A 94 3.54 -2.53 -6.14
CA ASP A 94 4.60 -1.54 -5.90
C ASP A 94 4.04 -0.30 -5.21
N LEU A 95 4.76 0.14 -4.18
CA LEU A 95 4.53 1.40 -3.47
C LEU A 95 5.40 2.50 -4.09
N ALA A 96 4.80 3.66 -4.33
CA ALA A 96 5.50 4.79 -4.90
C ALA A 96 5.01 6.12 -4.33
N CYS A 97 5.82 7.16 -4.50
CA CYS A 97 5.51 8.52 -4.05
C CYS A 97 5.94 9.55 -5.09
N MET A 98 5.00 10.28 -5.68
CA MET A 98 5.30 11.51 -6.41
C MET A 98 5.52 12.64 -5.41
N TYR A 99 6.48 13.51 -5.70
CA TYR A 99 6.80 14.66 -4.87
C TYR A 99 6.90 15.94 -5.68
N GLU A 100 6.57 17.05 -5.01
CA GLU A 100 6.83 18.42 -5.46
C GLU A 100 7.46 19.17 -4.30
N LEU A 101 8.69 19.66 -4.52
CA LEU A 101 9.46 20.39 -3.52
C LEU A 101 9.24 21.90 -3.64
N ALA A 102 9.61 22.64 -2.60
CA ALA A 102 9.45 24.09 -2.53
C ALA A 102 10.25 24.87 -3.58
N ASP A 103 11.35 24.29 -4.07
CA ASP A 103 12.16 24.84 -5.17
C ASP A 103 11.56 24.58 -6.56
N GLY A 104 10.39 23.90 -6.63
CA GLY A 104 9.72 23.53 -7.87
C GLY A 104 10.18 22.19 -8.45
N THR A 105 11.16 21.53 -7.85
CA THR A 105 11.60 20.19 -8.26
C THR A 105 10.46 19.18 -8.09
N LYS A 106 10.22 18.38 -9.13
CA LYS A 106 9.22 17.32 -9.14
C LYS A 106 9.83 15.99 -9.57
N GLY A 107 9.30 14.91 -9.01
CA GLY A 107 9.75 13.57 -9.38
C GLY A 107 8.92 12.48 -8.73
N VAL A 108 9.45 11.27 -8.81
CA VAL A 108 8.84 10.07 -8.23
C VAL A 108 9.90 9.21 -7.54
N VAL A 109 9.57 8.69 -6.37
CA VAL A 109 10.30 7.60 -5.70
C VAL A 109 9.52 6.33 -5.95
N GLN A 110 10.16 5.32 -6.57
CA GLN A 110 9.53 4.07 -6.97
C GLN A 110 10.57 2.99 -7.26
N PRO A 111 10.20 1.68 -7.24
CA PRO A 111 11.13 0.60 -7.60
C PRO A 111 11.56 0.64 -9.07
N LEU A 112 10.65 1.02 -9.97
CA LEU A 112 10.92 1.11 -11.40
C LEU A 112 11.99 2.16 -11.70
N GLY A 113 13.04 1.74 -12.43
CA GLY A 113 14.15 2.60 -12.78
C GLY A 113 15.12 2.89 -11.63
N ASN A 114 14.99 2.20 -10.49
CA ASN A 114 15.80 2.41 -9.28
C ASN A 114 15.74 3.83 -8.71
N PHE A 115 14.61 4.50 -8.86
CA PHE A 115 14.39 5.82 -8.25
C PHE A 115 14.03 5.67 -6.77
N LEU A 116 14.98 5.12 -5.99
CA LEU A 116 14.75 4.77 -4.58
C LEU A 116 14.78 5.99 -3.65
N GLY A 117 15.29 7.13 -4.13
CA GLY A 117 15.37 8.37 -3.36
C GLY A 117 16.44 8.35 -2.27
N ASP A 118 16.47 9.41 -1.48
CA ASP A 118 17.32 9.55 -0.31
C ASP A 118 16.55 10.25 0.83
N LEU A 119 16.90 9.94 2.08
CA LEU A 119 16.22 10.47 3.26
C LEU A 119 16.85 11.77 3.79
N ASN A 120 18.15 11.97 3.52
CA ASN A 120 18.94 13.10 4.03
C ASN A 120 19.16 14.18 2.98
N GLU A 121 19.17 13.79 1.70
CA GLU A 121 19.28 14.65 0.54
C GLU A 121 17.93 14.71 -0.22
N PRO A 122 17.69 15.72 -1.08
CA PRO A 122 16.50 15.75 -1.90
C PRO A 122 16.31 14.43 -2.68
N PRO A 123 15.12 13.82 -2.69
CA PRO A 123 13.83 14.42 -2.31
C PRO A 123 13.42 14.25 -0.83
N TYR A 124 14.31 13.84 0.06
CA TYR A 124 14.04 13.55 1.48
C TYR A 124 12.98 12.43 1.68
N ILE A 125 12.89 11.57 0.69
CA ILE A 125 11.99 10.43 0.62
C ILE A 125 12.82 9.23 0.17
N LYS A 126 12.67 8.08 0.85
CA LYS A 126 13.40 6.86 0.52
C LYS A 126 12.51 5.63 0.54
N LEU A 127 12.57 4.85 -0.54
CA LEU A 127 12.00 3.50 -0.62
C LEU A 127 12.99 2.49 -0.05
N SER A 128 12.55 1.59 0.83
CA SER A 128 13.41 0.62 1.52
C SER A 128 13.83 -0.60 0.68
N GLY A 129 13.38 -0.69 -0.57
CA GLY A 129 13.61 -1.83 -1.45
C GLY A 129 12.33 -2.35 -2.08
N ASP A 130 12.48 -3.42 -2.88
CA ASP A 130 11.40 -4.05 -3.63
C ASP A 130 11.05 -5.40 -2.97
N ASP A 131 9.82 -5.54 -2.46
CA ASP A 131 9.27 -6.81 -1.97
C ASP A 131 8.26 -7.34 -3.00
N ARG A 132 8.58 -8.48 -3.64
CA ARG A 132 7.77 -9.07 -4.72
C ARG A 132 6.76 -10.09 -4.22
N PHE A 133 6.85 -10.47 -2.95
CA PHE A 133 6.07 -11.58 -2.41
C PHE A 133 4.97 -11.14 -1.45
N GLY A 134 4.99 -9.87 -1.03
CA GLY A 134 4.08 -9.37 -0.01
C GLY A 134 4.34 -9.97 1.36
N GLY A 135 3.44 -9.72 2.27
CA GLY A 135 3.50 -10.22 3.63
C GLY A 135 3.52 -9.09 4.67
N THR A 136 3.88 -9.42 5.89
CA THR A 136 3.86 -8.46 7.00
C THR A 136 4.95 -7.40 6.91
N SER A 137 6.05 -7.67 6.20
CA SER A 137 7.13 -6.69 5.95
C SER A 137 6.78 -5.74 4.81
N GLY A 138 6.25 -6.23 3.70
CA GLY A 138 5.81 -5.45 2.54
C GLY A 138 6.81 -4.40 2.05
N GLU A 139 6.35 -3.46 1.25
CA GLU A 139 7.16 -2.32 0.80
C GLU A 139 7.02 -1.12 1.73
N THR A 140 8.11 -0.39 1.94
CA THR A 140 8.13 0.73 2.87
C THR A 140 8.79 1.97 2.27
N ILE A 141 8.08 3.10 2.35
CA ILE A 141 8.62 4.43 2.07
C ILE A 141 8.81 5.18 3.38
N TYR A 142 9.95 5.86 3.50
CA TYR A 142 10.23 6.81 4.57
C TYR A 142 10.24 8.22 4.02
N ILE A 143 9.65 9.18 4.76
CA ILE A 143 9.62 10.60 4.44
C ILE A 143 10.17 11.37 5.65
N ASN A 144 11.17 12.19 5.42
CA ASN A 144 11.80 12.99 6.48
C ASN A 144 11.02 14.28 6.73
N PHE A 145 10.15 14.29 7.75
CA PHE A 145 9.36 15.46 8.12
C PHE A 145 10.14 16.54 8.90
N ASP A 146 11.39 16.27 9.28
CA ASP A 146 12.27 17.36 9.75
C ASP A 146 12.61 18.32 8.61
N LYS A 147 12.39 17.88 7.37
CA LYS A 147 12.47 18.65 6.11
C LYS A 147 11.09 19.05 5.55
N ARG A 148 10.05 19.11 6.39
CA ARG A 148 8.66 19.36 5.93
C ARG A 148 8.48 20.65 5.15
N ASP A 149 9.30 21.67 5.43
CA ASP A 149 9.21 22.96 4.75
C ASP A 149 9.73 22.90 3.29
N GLU A 150 10.47 21.83 2.96
CA GLU A 150 10.91 21.54 1.59
C GLU A 150 9.80 20.92 0.73
N PHE A 151 8.69 20.46 1.32
CA PHE A 151 7.60 19.82 0.58
C PHE A 151 6.48 20.82 0.27
N VAL A 152 6.00 20.80 -0.97
CA VAL A 152 4.72 21.40 -1.37
C VAL A 152 3.62 20.36 -1.24
N ARG A 153 3.79 19.22 -1.92
CA ARG A 153 2.84 18.08 -1.86
C ARG A 153 3.51 16.76 -2.22
N LEU A 154 2.95 15.69 -1.65
CA LEU A 154 3.37 14.31 -1.87
C LEU A 154 2.14 13.49 -2.20
N LEU A 155 2.20 12.65 -3.23
CA LEU A 155 1.14 11.70 -3.57
C LEU A 155 1.67 10.27 -3.45
N VAL A 156 1.20 9.56 -2.44
CA VAL A 156 1.49 8.14 -2.27
C VAL A 156 0.48 7.34 -3.09
N PHE A 157 0.99 6.42 -3.88
CA PHE A 157 0.17 5.55 -4.73
C PHE A 157 0.73 4.14 -4.80
N VAL A 158 -0.12 3.21 -5.17
CA VAL A 158 0.20 1.79 -5.36
C VAL A 158 -0.16 1.41 -6.78
N TYR A 159 0.66 0.59 -7.43
CA TYR A 159 0.35 0.04 -8.73
C TYR A 159 0.67 -1.45 -8.81
N ILE A 160 -0.06 -2.16 -9.68
CA ILE A 160 0.16 -3.58 -9.94
C ILE A 160 1.24 -3.68 -11.01
N TYR A 161 2.45 -4.09 -10.59
CA TYR A 161 3.57 -4.28 -11.51
C TYR A 161 3.37 -5.53 -12.35
N ASP A 162 3.00 -6.64 -11.73
CA ASP A 162 2.74 -7.91 -12.40
C ASP A 162 1.47 -8.57 -11.83
N GLY A 163 0.87 -9.43 -12.62
CA GLY A 163 -0.33 -10.17 -12.25
C GLY A 163 -1.64 -9.53 -12.74
N THR A 164 -2.74 -10.11 -12.29
CA THR A 164 -4.10 -9.71 -12.68
C THR A 164 -4.58 -8.54 -11.84
N PRO A 165 -5.26 -7.52 -12.41
CA PRO A 165 -5.87 -6.45 -11.64
C PRO A 165 -6.89 -7.02 -10.65
N ALA A 166 -6.60 -6.91 -9.37
CA ALA A 166 -7.43 -7.51 -8.33
C ALA A 166 -7.13 -6.92 -6.94
N PHE A 167 -7.16 -5.59 -6.78
CA PHE A 167 -6.93 -4.94 -5.49
C PHE A 167 -7.82 -5.51 -4.38
N ASP A 168 -9.09 -5.77 -4.69
CA ASP A 168 -10.09 -6.32 -3.76
C ASP A 168 -9.76 -7.74 -3.26
N ARG A 169 -8.83 -8.45 -3.92
CA ARG A 169 -8.44 -9.83 -3.57
C ARG A 169 -7.10 -9.93 -2.86
N THR A 170 -6.37 -8.82 -2.77
CA THR A 170 -5.00 -8.81 -2.21
C THR A 170 -4.98 -8.46 -0.73
N HIS A 171 -6.11 -8.04 -0.13
CA HIS A 171 -6.14 -7.43 1.21
C HIS A 171 -5.10 -6.34 1.42
N ALA A 172 -4.78 -5.62 0.34
CA ALA A 172 -3.77 -4.58 0.39
C ALA A 172 -4.15 -3.49 1.39
N MET A 173 -3.19 -3.16 2.25
CA MET A 173 -3.31 -2.14 3.28
C MET A 173 -2.13 -1.20 3.18
N VAL A 174 -2.40 0.09 3.13
CA VAL A 174 -1.38 1.12 3.31
C VAL A 174 -1.51 1.69 4.72
N THR A 175 -0.43 1.60 5.48
CA THR A 175 -0.39 2.11 6.85
C THR A 175 0.67 3.19 6.99
N LEU A 176 0.27 4.36 7.48
CA LEU A 176 1.16 5.45 7.82
C LEU A 176 1.48 5.36 9.32
N PHE A 177 2.77 5.36 9.63
CA PHE A 177 3.31 5.34 10.99
C PHE A 177 4.09 6.65 11.22
N PRO A 178 3.45 7.69 11.75
CA PRO A 178 4.17 8.89 12.17
C PRO A 178 5.14 8.56 13.31
N SER A 179 6.17 9.39 13.52
CA SER A 179 7.09 9.23 14.65
C SER A 179 6.42 9.42 16.02
N SER A 180 5.28 10.09 16.03
CA SER A 180 4.40 10.28 17.20
C SER A 180 2.94 10.35 16.76
N GLY A 181 2.02 10.07 17.68
CA GLY A 181 0.59 10.06 17.41
C GLY A 181 0.08 8.72 16.85
N PRO A 182 -1.18 8.67 16.43
CA PRO A 182 -1.80 7.44 15.98
C PRO A 182 -1.31 7.01 14.59
N ARG A 183 -1.27 5.70 14.35
CA ARG A 183 -1.11 5.17 13.01
C ARG A 183 -2.39 5.39 12.20
N ILE A 184 -2.24 5.52 10.88
CA ILE A 184 -3.34 5.74 9.96
C ILE A 184 -3.41 4.55 9.01
N GLU A 185 -4.53 3.84 8.98
CA GLU A 185 -4.76 2.67 8.14
C GLU A 185 -5.71 2.99 6.99
N ILE A 186 -5.35 2.55 5.78
CA ILE A 186 -6.08 2.80 4.55
C ILE A 186 -6.18 1.50 3.76
N PRO A 187 -7.30 0.78 3.87
CA PRO A 187 -7.51 -0.45 3.11
C PRO A 187 -7.76 -0.16 1.62
N LEU A 188 -7.17 -0.97 0.75
CA LEU A 188 -7.37 -0.95 -0.71
C LEU A 188 -8.27 -2.13 -1.12
N SER A 189 -9.52 -2.11 -0.69
CA SER A 189 -10.46 -3.22 -0.81
C SER A 189 -11.63 -2.98 -1.77
N GLU A 190 -11.64 -1.84 -2.47
CA GLU A 190 -12.73 -1.54 -3.39
C GLU A 190 -12.63 -2.39 -4.66
N ARG A 191 -13.78 -2.85 -5.17
CA ARG A 191 -13.84 -3.71 -6.35
C ARG A 191 -13.76 -2.88 -7.61
N GLU A 192 -12.54 -2.77 -8.13
CA GLU A 192 -12.24 -2.09 -9.39
C GLU A 192 -11.45 -3.02 -10.32
N PRO A 193 -12.14 -3.91 -11.04
CA PRO A 193 -11.52 -5.10 -11.67
C PRO A 193 -10.54 -4.78 -12.80
N GLN A 194 -10.49 -3.56 -13.30
CA GLN A 194 -9.56 -3.12 -14.35
C GLN A 194 -8.53 -2.11 -13.87
N ALA A 195 -8.61 -1.70 -12.60
CA ALA A 195 -7.65 -0.73 -12.08
C ALA A 195 -6.25 -1.32 -12.00
N ARG A 196 -5.27 -0.59 -12.51
CA ARG A 196 -3.85 -0.95 -12.47
C ARG A 196 -3.10 -0.18 -11.40
N SER A 197 -3.67 0.92 -10.93
CA SER A 197 -3.07 1.73 -9.88
C SER A 197 -4.13 2.38 -8.99
N CYS A 198 -3.72 2.82 -7.83
CA CYS A 198 -4.56 3.50 -6.86
C CYS A 198 -3.77 4.65 -6.23
N ALA A 199 -4.25 5.89 -6.38
CA ALA A 199 -3.78 7.00 -5.58
C ALA A 199 -4.34 6.83 -4.16
N VAL A 200 -3.46 6.73 -3.15
CA VAL A 200 -3.85 6.33 -1.78
C VAL A 200 -4.05 7.53 -0.89
N VAL A 201 -3.01 8.38 -0.78
CA VAL A 201 -3.06 9.58 0.03
C VAL A 201 -2.33 10.74 -0.65
N LEU A 202 -2.88 11.93 -0.49
CA LEU A 202 -2.22 13.19 -0.80
C LEU A 202 -1.81 13.86 0.52
N ILE A 203 -0.54 14.18 0.64
CA ILE A 203 0.01 14.96 1.76
C ILE A 203 0.35 16.35 1.22
N GLU A 204 -0.24 17.38 1.79
CA GLU A 204 -0.03 18.78 1.39
C GLU A 204 0.54 19.56 2.55
N ASN A 205 1.56 20.38 2.25
CA ASN A 205 2.04 21.38 3.19
C ASN A 205 1.23 22.67 3.00
N ARG A 206 0.36 22.97 3.95
CA ARG A 206 -0.44 24.18 3.94
C ARG A 206 0.15 25.18 4.96
N LYS A 207 1.15 25.96 4.54
CA LYS A 207 1.83 26.96 5.38
C LYS A 207 2.41 26.37 6.68
N GLY A 208 3.13 25.25 6.54
CA GLY A 208 3.74 24.54 7.67
C GLY A 208 2.82 23.51 8.34
N GLU A 209 1.54 23.47 8.01
CA GLU A 209 0.61 22.43 8.46
C GLU A 209 0.57 21.27 7.45
N LEU A 210 1.05 20.09 7.86
CA LEU A 210 0.98 18.89 7.04
C LEU A 210 -0.41 18.25 7.16
N MET A 211 -1.14 18.27 6.05
CA MET A 211 -2.47 17.68 5.92
C MET A 211 -2.38 16.38 5.12
N VAL A 212 -2.88 15.29 5.69
CA VAL A 212 -3.03 14.01 5.00
C VAL A 212 -4.48 13.86 4.56
N ARG A 213 -4.69 13.64 3.27
CA ARG A 213 -6.00 13.39 2.68
C ARG A 213 -6.04 12.01 2.05
N ARG A 214 -7.02 11.20 2.48
CA ARG A 214 -7.34 9.93 1.84
C ARG A 214 -7.88 10.20 0.43
N GLU A 215 -7.27 9.61 -0.58
CA GLU A 215 -7.73 9.61 -1.96
C GLU A 215 -8.48 8.31 -2.28
N VAL A 216 -7.81 7.19 -2.16
CA VAL A 216 -8.24 5.84 -2.57
C VAL A 216 -8.98 5.91 -3.90
N LYS A 217 -8.29 6.47 -4.88
CA LYS A 217 -8.80 6.66 -6.22
C LYS A 217 -8.14 5.65 -7.16
N TYR A 218 -8.91 4.68 -7.58
CA TYR A 218 -8.48 3.65 -8.51
C TYR A 218 -8.41 4.19 -9.92
N VAL A 219 -7.38 3.78 -10.66
CA VAL A 219 -7.08 4.29 -12.00
C VAL A 219 -6.83 3.12 -12.95
N TYR A 220 -7.45 3.17 -14.14
CA TYR A 220 -7.35 2.13 -15.19
C TYR A 220 -6.07 2.23 -16.03
N GLY A 221 -5.05 2.88 -15.50
CA GLY A 221 -3.72 3.03 -16.08
C GLY A 221 -2.65 2.95 -15.03
N PHE A 222 -1.42 3.22 -15.43
CA PHE A 222 -0.26 3.23 -14.57
C PHE A 222 0.07 4.64 -14.09
N GLN A 223 1.30 4.87 -13.66
CA GLN A 223 1.80 6.09 -13.05
C GLN A 223 1.48 7.36 -13.86
N ALA A 224 1.61 7.29 -15.20
CA ALA A 224 1.33 8.41 -16.09
C ALA A 224 -0.13 8.90 -16.01
N GLU A 225 -1.08 7.98 -15.79
CA GLU A 225 -2.49 8.36 -15.63
C GLU A 225 -2.76 8.99 -14.27
N ILE A 226 -2.07 8.52 -13.20
CA ILE A 226 -2.12 9.19 -11.90
C ILE A 226 -1.52 10.60 -12.00
N ASP A 227 -0.36 10.73 -12.66
CA ASP A 227 0.27 12.03 -12.92
C ASP A 227 -0.71 13.01 -13.60
N ARG A 228 -1.30 12.57 -14.72
CA ARG A 228 -2.28 13.37 -15.46
C ARG A 228 -3.46 13.79 -14.59
N LEU A 229 -3.96 12.88 -13.76
CA LEU A 229 -5.11 13.10 -12.90
C LEU A 229 -4.85 14.17 -11.81
N TYR A 230 -3.62 14.18 -11.28
CA TYR A 230 -3.21 15.10 -10.22
C TYR A 230 -2.37 16.28 -10.71
N GLY A 231 -2.12 16.37 -12.02
CA GLY A 231 -1.42 17.49 -12.65
C GLY A 231 0.02 17.65 -12.17
N TRP A 232 0.77 16.54 -12.11
CA TRP A 232 2.19 16.60 -11.74
C TRP A 232 3.06 17.10 -12.90
N GLY A 233 2.82 16.57 -14.10
CA GLY A 233 3.50 16.99 -15.33
C GLY A 233 4.87 16.36 -15.52
N LEU A 234 5.09 15.15 -14.99
CA LEU A 234 6.31 14.39 -15.22
C LEU A 234 6.33 13.78 -16.62
N GLN A 235 7.54 13.57 -17.15
CA GLN A 235 7.73 12.85 -18.40
C GLN A 235 7.94 11.35 -18.09
N TRP A 236 7.09 10.51 -18.65
CA TRP A 236 7.11 9.08 -18.41
C TRP A 236 7.71 8.34 -19.60
N GLY A 237 8.63 7.42 -19.31
CA GLY A 237 9.22 6.48 -20.25
C GLY A 237 8.98 5.03 -19.83
N ARG A 238 9.45 4.08 -20.64
CA ARG A 238 9.43 2.67 -20.24
C ARG A 238 10.43 2.44 -19.11
N GLY A 239 9.96 1.93 -17.98
CA GLY A 239 10.78 1.53 -16.84
C GLY A 239 10.89 0.01 -16.74
N TYR A 240 12.00 -0.46 -16.19
CA TYR A 240 12.21 -1.87 -15.87
C TYR A 240 12.74 -1.98 -14.44
N LYS A 241 12.29 -2.98 -13.69
CA LYS A 241 12.92 -3.35 -12.41
C LYS A 241 14.26 -4.03 -12.73
N THR A 242 15.32 -3.61 -12.06
CA THR A 242 16.59 -4.32 -12.12
C THR A 242 16.41 -5.69 -11.50
N LYS A 243 16.77 -6.76 -12.19
CA LYS A 243 16.81 -8.09 -11.58
C LYS A 243 17.92 -8.08 -10.53
N VAL A 244 17.55 -8.20 -9.28
CA VAL A 244 18.46 -8.46 -8.16
C VAL A 244 18.68 -9.96 -8.08
#